data_b55129e72c6aa2e00bdef456407b5ef7
#
_entry.id   b55129e72c6aa2e00bdef456407b5ef7
#
_cell.length_a   1.000
_cell.length_b   1.000
_cell.length_c   1.000
_cell.angle_alpha   90.00
_cell.angle_beta   90.00
_cell.angle_gamma   90.00
#
_symmetry.space_group_name_H-M   'P 1'
#
loop_
_entity.id
_entity.type
_entity.pdbx_description
1 polymer ?
#
loop_
_entity_poly.entity_id
_entity_poly.type
_entity_poly.pdbx_seq_one_letter_code
_entity_poly.pdbx_strand_id
1 'polypeptide(L)'
;MAQQVTPWQVLKQRDFGLFWASLLFSAVGSQISTVAIAWQVYEITNSPFQLGLTGLFRALPIMLLSIPGGVLADRMDRRRLLIITQSLAALLALALALLSYFGTVQVWHIYFVTFLSGAVGIFDSPARTALIPTLVRAEQLATAYALNITWRQIATLSGPFIGGIVIATVGISISYFIDALSFFSVIICLALMRARPAAPSGEKRESPLESVRGGFNFIRANTAILGLMGMDTCVQFFGAYRSMMPVFARDILAVGPTGL
;
A
#
# COMPACT_ATOMS: atom_id res chain seq x y z
N MET A 1 -12.90 17.90 -31.05
CA MET A 1 -11.61 17.28 -30.68
C MET A 1 -11.41 17.52 -29.18
N ALA A 2 -11.48 16.49 -28.34
CA ALA A 2 -11.20 16.63 -26.93
C ALA A 2 -9.72 17.06 -26.77
N GLN A 3 -9.46 18.20 -26.13
CA GLN A 3 -8.09 18.64 -25.82
C GLN A 3 -7.43 17.51 -25.01
N GLN A 4 -6.36 16.93 -25.56
CA GLN A 4 -5.59 15.92 -24.83
C GLN A 4 -4.92 16.62 -23.63
N VAL A 5 -5.44 16.34 -22.45
CA VAL A 5 -4.89 16.83 -21.19
C VAL A 5 -3.53 16.14 -20.96
N THR A 6 -2.47 16.92 -20.95
CA THR A 6 -1.12 16.38 -20.73
C THR A 6 -0.91 16.05 -19.23
N PRO A 7 -0.17 14.98 -18.88
CA PRO A 7 0.16 14.63 -17.50
C PRO A 7 0.77 15.80 -16.72
N TRP A 8 1.58 16.61 -17.39
CA TRP A 8 2.23 17.77 -16.79
C TRP A 8 1.27 18.89 -16.38
N GLN A 9 0.15 19.06 -17.09
CA GLN A 9 -0.88 20.03 -16.73
C GLN A 9 -1.61 19.61 -15.44
N VAL A 10 -1.79 18.31 -15.22
CA VAL A 10 -2.42 17.79 -14.03
C VAL A 10 -1.48 17.89 -12.82
N LEU A 11 -0.21 17.54 -12.99
CA LEU A 11 0.82 17.65 -11.93
C LEU A 11 1.10 19.10 -11.52
N LYS A 12 0.91 20.08 -12.39
CA LYS A 12 1.04 21.51 -12.07
C LYS A 12 -0.09 22.03 -11.16
N GLN A 13 -1.19 21.31 -11.03
CA GLN A 13 -2.20 21.65 -10.03
C GLN A 13 -1.62 21.40 -8.63
N ARG A 14 -1.50 22.46 -7.84
CA ARG A 14 -0.80 22.45 -6.56
C ARG A 14 -1.21 21.29 -5.67
N ASP A 15 -2.51 21.13 -5.42
CA ASP A 15 -3.02 20.13 -4.47
C ASP A 15 -2.83 18.70 -5.02
N PHE A 16 -3.07 18.47 -6.31
CA PHE A 16 -2.82 17.17 -6.94
C PHE A 16 -1.33 16.85 -7.02
N GLY A 17 -0.49 17.80 -7.41
CA GLY A 17 0.96 17.59 -7.51
C GLY A 17 1.60 17.27 -6.15
N LEU A 18 1.20 18.00 -5.10
CA LEU A 18 1.64 17.70 -3.72
C LEU A 18 1.18 16.31 -3.28
N PHE A 19 -0.08 15.96 -3.55
CA PHE A 19 -0.64 14.65 -3.21
C PHE A 19 0.09 13.53 -3.95
N TRP A 20 0.28 13.68 -5.27
CA TRP A 20 0.98 12.69 -6.09
C TRP A 20 2.43 12.47 -5.63
N ALA A 21 3.18 13.55 -5.37
CA ALA A 21 4.55 13.48 -4.90
C ALA A 21 4.65 12.81 -3.52
N SER A 22 3.75 13.16 -2.59
CA SER A 22 3.73 12.54 -1.26
C SER A 22 3.39 11.05 -1.32
N LEU A 23 2.48 10.64 -2.22
CA LEU A 23 2.14 9.24 -2.42
C LEU A 23 3.32 8.44 -3.02
N LEU A 24 4.04 9.01 -3.98
CA LEU A 24 5.24 8.37 -4.54
C LEU A 24 6.29 8.16 -3.44
N PHE A 25 6.56 9.19 -2.64
CA PHE A 25 7.53 9.10 -1.55
C PHE A 25 7.12 8.06 -0.49
N SER A 26 5.85 8.09 -0.07
CA SER A 26 5.30 7.10 0.86
C SER A 26 5.34 5.67 0.29
N ALA A 27 5.06 5.50 -0.99
CA ALA A 27 5.09 4.18 -1.62
C ALA A 27 6.51 3.60 -1.69
N VAL A 28 7.51 4.42 -2.00
CA VAL A 28 8.91 3.98 -1.99
C VAL A 28 9.33 3.57 -0.59
N GLY A 29 8.99 4.37 0.44
CA GLY A 29 9.23 4.02 1.85
C GLY A 29 8.61 2.67 2.23
N SER A 30 7.34 2.47 1.88
CA SER A 30 6.65 1.21 2.18
C SER A 30 7.21 0.00 1.43
N GLN A 31 7.78 0.19 0.24
CA GLN A 31 8.47 -0.89 -0.47
C GLN A 31 9.81 -1.23 0.21
N ILE A 32 10.56 -0.22 0.65
CA ILE A 32 11.78 -0.42 1.46
C ILE A 32 11.46 -1.22 2.71
N SER A 33 10.40 -0.84 3.45
CA SER A 33 9.93 -1.54 4.64
C SER A 33 9.48 -2.98 4.34
N THR A 34 8.82 -3.22 3.20
CA THR A 34 8.42 -4.56 2.77
C THR A 34 9.62 -5.48 2.57
N VAL A 35 10.69 -4.97 1.95
CA VAL A 35 11.95 -5.70 1.76
C VAL A 35 12.63 -5.93 3.12
N ALA A 36 12.65 -4.91 3.98
CA ALA A 36 13.25 -5.01 5.33
C ALA A 36 12.53 -6.05 6.20
N ILE A 37 11.17 -6.12 6.15
CA ILE A 37 10.38 -7.15 6.82
C ILE A 37 10.79 -8.54 6.34
N ALA A 38 10.83 -8.74 5.04
CA ALA A 38 11.16 -10.04 4.46
C ALA A 38 12.60 -10.46 4.82
N TRP A 39 13.53 -9.55 4.72
CA TRP A 39 14.93 -9.80 5.10
C TRP A 39 15.07 -10.12 6.58
N GLN A 40 14.48 -9.30 7.48
CA GLN A 40 14.60 -9.47 8.93
C GLN A 40 13.95 -10.76 9.44
N VAL A 41 12.76 -11.12 8.92
CA VAL A 41 12.13 -12.41 9.27
C VAL A 41 13.03 -13.56 8.86
N TYR A 42 13.63 -13.50 7.67
CA TYR A 42 14.52 -14.56 7.22
C TYR A 42 15.83 -14.59 8.02
N GLU A 43 16.39 -13.45 8.38
CA GLU A 43 17.59 -13.33 9.20
C GLU A 43 17.40 -13.92 10.61
N ILE A 44 16.24 -13.66 11.24
CA ILE A 44 15.92 -14.16 12.59
C ILE A 44 15.61 -15.67 12.56
N THR A 45 14.91 -16.16 11.55
CA THR A 45 14.31 -17.51 11.58
C THR A 45 15.04 -18.53 10.73
N ASN A 46 15.79 -18.10 9.74
CA ASN A 46 16.37 -18.95 8.68
C ASN A 46 15.34 -19.93 8.06
N SER A 47 14.05 -19.53 8.02
CA SER A 47 12.95 -20.40 7.60
C SER A 47 12.15 -19.76 6.46
N PRO A 48 12.16 -20.33 5.25
CA PRO A 48 11.30 -19.90 4.14
C PRO A 48 9.81 -19.98 4.48
N PHE A 49 9.42 -20.94 5.33
CA PHE A 49 8.04 -21.07 5.80
C PHE A 49 7.60 -19.86 6.63
N GLN A 50 8.42 -19.43 7.58
CA GLN A 50 8.13 -18.23 8.38
C GLN A 50 8.12 -16.96 7.56
N LEU A 51 8.98 -16.89 6.54
CA LEU A 51 8.94 -15.80 5.56
C LEU A 51 7.60 -15.79 4.81
N GLY A 52 7.10 -16.94 4.37
CA GLY A 52 5.78 -17.08 3.73
C GLY A 52 4.61 -16.65 4.62
N LEU A 53 4.71 -16.87 5.96
CA LEU A 53 3.70 -16.44 6.91
C LEU A 53 3.51 -14.91 6.93
N THR A 54 4.51 -14.11 6.59
CA THR A 54 4.34 -12.65 6.49
C THR A 54 3.26 -12.28 5.48
N GLY A 55 3.20 -13.00 4.35
CA GLY A 55 2.14 -12.85 3.36
C GLY A 55 0.76 -13.20 3.90
N LEU A 56 0.65 -14.27 4.68
CA LEU A 56 -0.60 -14.69 5.32
C LEU A 56 -1.08 -13.63 6.33
N PHE A 57 -0.20 -13.16 7.22
CA PHE A 57 -0.55 -12.13 8.20
C PHE A 57 -0.94 -10.79 7.54
N ARG A 58 -0.42 -10.50 6.36
CA ARG A 58 -0.85 -9.33 5.57
C ARG A 58 -2.21 -9.54 4.91
N ALA A 59 -2.51 -10.74 4.44
CA ALA A 59 -3.75 -11.06 3.73
C ALA A 59 -4.95 -11.25 4.69
N LEU A 60 -4.72 -11.82 5.88
CA LEU A 60 -5.78 -12.11 6.86
C LEU A 60 -6.67 -10.91 7.17
N PRO A 61 -6.17 -9.71 7.54
CA PRO A 61 -7.03 -8.58 7.83
C PRO A 61 -7.81 -8.14 6.59
N ILE A 62 -7.23 -8.24 5.40
CA ILE A 62 -7.91 -7.89 4.14
C ILE A 62 -9.12 -8.81 3.95
N MET A 63 -8.95 -10.11 4.16
CA MET A 63 -10.06 -11.08 4.03
C MET A 63 -11.15 -10.86 5.07
N LEU A 64 -10.79 -10.55 6.31
CA LEU A 64 -11.73 -10.41 7.42
C LEU A 64 -12.45 -9.06 7.44
N LEU A 65 -11.75 -7.99 7.08
CA LEU A 65 -12.21 -6.61 7.28
C LEU A 65 -12.58 -5.89 5.98
N SER A 66 -12.42 -6.48 4.79
CA SER A 66 -12.69 -5.80 3.52
C SER A 66 -14.14 -5.31 3.41
N ILE A 67 -15.11 -6.13 3.83
CA ILE A 67 -16.54 -5.78 3.77
C ILE A 67 -16.89 -4.71 4.83
N PRO A 68 -16.67 -4.93 6.14
CA PRO A 68 -17.00 -3.93 7.14
C PRO A 68 -16.14 -2.66 7.02
N GLY A 69 -14.89 -2.80 6.59
CA GLY A 69 -13.98 -1.69 6.38
C GLY A 69 -14.42 -0.75 5.28
N GLY A 70 -14.91 -1.29 4.15
CA GLY A 70 -15.46 -0.47 3.06
C GLY A 70 -16.65 0.38 3.51
N VAL A 71 -17.59 -0.21 4.26
CA VAL A 71 -18.76 0.50 4.80
C VAL A 71 -18.37 1.63 5.74
N LEU A 72 -17.39 1.39 6.60
CA LEU A 72 -16.92 2.39 7.55
C LEU A 72 -16.16 3.52 6.82
N ALA A 73 -15.30 3.18 5.87
CA ALA A 73 -14.56 4.13 5.06
C ALA A 73 -15.48 5.09 4.28
N ASP A 74 -16.61 4.58 3.78
CA ASP A 74 -17.60 5.36 3.04
C ASP A 74 -18.36 6.40 3.89
N ARG A 75 -18.39 6.22 5.20
CA ARG A 75 -19.07 7.13 6.15
C ARG A 75 -18.17 8.23 6.70
N MET A 76 -16.87 8.08 6.58
CA MET A 76 -15.89 9.00 7.12
C MET A 76 -15.47 10.07 6.11
N ASP A 77 -15.09 11.24 6.60
CA ASP A 77 -14.38 12.24 5.79
C ASP A 77 -13.06 11.65 5.28
N ARG A 78 -12.87 11.64 3.96
CA ARG A 78 -11.76 10.99 3.27
C ARG A 78 -10.41 11.52 3.71
N ARG A 79 -10.31 12.84 3.97
CA ARG A 79 -9.08 13.47 4.43
C ARG A 79 -8.75 13.08 5.87
N ARG A 80 -9.75 13.08 6.75
CA ARG A 80 -9.59 12.64 8.15
C ARG A 80 -9.20 11.17 8.20
N LEU A 81 -9.86 10.33 7.41
CA LEU A 81 -9.55 8.91 7.33
C LEU A 81 -8.10 8.69 6.89
N LEU A 82 -7.63 9.41 5.86
CA LEU A 82 -6.23 9.34 5.42
C LEU A 82 -5.25 9.80 6.50
N ILE A 83 -5.54 10.87 7.21
CA ILE A 83 -4.66 11.33 8.30
C ILE A 83 -4.57 10.26 9.39
N ILE A 84 -5.67 9.63 9.77
CA ILE A 84 -5.71 8.57 10.79
C ILE A 84 -4.91 7.35 10.30
N THR A 85 -5.17 6.86 9.08
CA THR A 85 -4.49 5.69 8.52
C THR A 85 -2.99 5.91 8.36
N GLN A 86 -2.59 7.09 7.88
CA GLN A 86 -1.18 7.45 7.73
C GLN A 86 -0.47 7.62 9.06
N SER A 87 -1.14 8.21 10.06
CA SER A 87 -0.58 8.32 11.41
C SER A 87 -0.39 6.96 12.06
N LEU A 88 -1.37 6.07 11.90
CA LEU A 88 -1.28 4.70 12.41
C LEU A 88 -0.16 3.91 11.70
N ALA A 89 -0.07 4.03 10.38
CA ALA A 89 1.01 3.40 9.60
C ALA A 89 2.40 3.93 10.03
N ALA A 90 2.53 5.24 10.25
CA ALA A 90 3.78 5.83 10.76
C ALA A 90 4.16 5.29 12.14
N LEU A 91 3.19 5.15 13.05
CA LEU A 91 3.43 4.58 14.38
C LEU A 91 3.84 3.12 14.32
N LEU A 92 3.22 2.32 13.46
CA LEU A 92 3.58 0.91 13.26
C LEU A 92 4.99 0.75 12.70
N ALA A 93 5.36 1.56 11.70
CA ALA A 93 6.70 1.56 11.12
C ALA A 93 7.74 2.03 12.16
N LEU A 94 7.42 3.08 12.93
CA LEU A 94 8.28 3.57 14.01
C LEU A 94 8.47 2.52 15.12
N ALA A 95 7.42 1.78 15.48
CA ALA A 95 7.52 0.70 16.45
C ALA A 95 8.52 -0.37 15.98
N LEU A 96 8.46 -0.82 14.72
CA LEU A 96 9.44 -1.75 14.16
C LEU A 96 10.85 -1.14 14.11
N ALA A 97 10.97 0.13 13.76
CA ALA A 97 12.25 0.82 13.75
C ALA A 97 12.91 0.79 15.13
N LEU A 98 12.17 1.14 16.17
CA LEU A 98 12.68 1.15 17.55
C LEU A 98 13.00 -0.26 18.06
N LEU A 99 12.10 -1.23 17.87
CA LEU A 99 12.34 -2.61 18.26
C LEU A 99 13.59 -3.19 17.58
N SER A 100 13.78 -2.89 16.29
CA SER A 100 14.97 -3.32 15.55
C SER A 100 16.23 -2.58 16.00
N TYR A 101 16.13 -1.29 16.30
CA TYR A 101 17.25 -0.49 16.79
C TYR A 101 17.77 -0.98 18.14
N PHE A 102 16.87 -1.32 19.06
CA PHE A 102 17.24 -1.85 20.39
C PHE A 102 17.55 -3.35 20.36
N GLY A 103 17.48 -4.01 19.23
CA GLY A 103 17.76 -5.46 19.12
C GLY A 103 16.74 -6.36 19.83
N THR A 104 15.56 -5.83 20.18
CA THR A 104 14.52 -6.55 20.93
C THR A 104 13.41 -7.10 20.02
N VAL A 105 13.55 -6.92 18.70
CA VAL A 105 12.57 -7.40 17.73
C VAL A 105 12.51 -8.92 17.73
N GLN A 106 11.28 -9.44 17.73
CA GLN A 106 10.96 -10.85 17.55
C GLN A 106 10.01 -11.02 16.38
N VAL A 107 9.95 -12.21 15.80
CA VAL A 107 9.14 -12.49 14.60
C VAL A 107 7.65 -12.17 14.81
N TRP A 108 7.11 -12.45 16.01
CA TRP A 108 5.72 -12.14 16.30
C TRP A 108 5.41 -10.63 16.31
N HIS A 109 6.38 -9.76 16.67
CA HIS A 109 6.22 -8.31 16.54
C HIS A 109 6.03 -7.92 15.06
N ILE A 110 6.83 -8.54 14.18
CA ILE A 110 6.76 -8.29 12.74
C ILE A 110 5.41 -8.76 12.18
N TYR A 111 4.96 -9.95 12.56
CA TYR A 111 3.64 -10.47 12.15
C TYR A 111 2.50 -9.59 12.63
N PHE A 112 2.54 -9.15 13.88
CA PHE A 112 1.52 -8.28 14.46
C PHE A 112 1.45 -6.93 13.73
N VAL A 113 2.60 -6.29 13.50
CA VAL A 113 2.66 -5.04 12.74
C VAL A 113 2.22 -5.23 11.30
N THR A 114 2.61 -6.33 10.65
CA THR A 114 2.19 -6.65 9.28
C THR A 114 0.68 -6.84 9.20
N PHE A 115 0.08 -7.52 10.17
CA PHE A 115 -1.37 -7.69 10.28
C PHE A 115 -2.08 -6.34 10.42
N LEU A 116 -1.65 -5.51 11.35
CA LEU A 116 -2.23 -4.17 11.55
C LEU A 116 -2.04 -3.27 10.32
N SER A 117 -0.88 -3.31 9.67
CA SER A 117 -0.62 -2.57 8.43
C SER A 117 -1.55 -3.03 7.29
N GLY A 118 -1.83 -4.33 7.20
CA GLY A 118 -2.85 -4.86 6.29
C GLY A 118 -4.24 -4.31 6.57
N ALA A 119 -4.64 -4.25 7.85
CA ALA A 119 -5.91 -3.68 8.27
C ALA A 119 -6.01 -2.17 7.93
N VAL A 120 -4.96 -1.41 8.18
CA VAL A 120 -4.87 0.02 7.82
C VAL A 120 -5.03 0.22 6.31
N GLY A 121 -4.41 -0.65 5.50
CA GLY A 121 -4.45 -0.58 4.04
C GLY A 121 -5.86 -0.69 3.44
N ILE A 122 -6.78 -1.40 4.13
CA ILE A 122 -8.18 -1.54 3.70
C ILE A 122 -8.90 -0.18 3.66
N PHE A 123 -8.60 0.68 4.62
CA PHE A 123 -9.20 2.01 4.72
C PHE A 123 -8.44 3.04 3.87
N ASP A 124 -7.13 2.91 3.81
CA ASP A 124 -6.25 3.85 3.14
C ASP A 124 -6.44 3.87 1.61
N SER A 125 -6.46 2.70 0.98
CA SER A 125 -6.53 2.59 -0.48
C SER A 125 -7.80 3.20 -1.11
N PRO A 126 -9.02 2.90 -0.64
CA PRO A 126 -10.22 3.53 -1.17
C PRO A 126 -10.28 5.03 -0.88
N ALA A 127 -9.82 5.47 0.30
CA ALA A 127 -9.79 6.89 0.66
C ALA A 127 -8.88 7.71 -0.27
N ARG A 128 -7.69 7.18 -0.61
CA ARG A 128 -6.78 7.79 -1.61
C ARG A 128 -7.43 7.93 -2.98
N THR A 129 -8.04 6.85 -3.48
CA THR A 129 -8.67 6.85 -4.79
C THR A 129 -9.87 7.80 -4.85
N ALA A 130 -10.65 7.84 -3.79
CA ALA A 130 -11.81 8.71 -3.67
C ALA A 130 -11.47 10.21 -3.50
N LEU A 131 -10.22 10.53 -3.14
CA LEU A 131 -9.75 11.91 -3.04
C LEU A 131 -9.41 12.50 -4.43
N ILE A 132 -8.95 11.68 -5.39
CA ILE A 132 -8.49 12.14 -6.71
C ILE A 132 -9.54 13.03 -7.43
N PRO A 133 -10.83 12.67 -7.53
CA PRO A 133 -11.81 13.50 -8.22
C PRO A 133 -12.03 14.89 -7.60
N THR A 134 -11.67 15.06 -6.33
CA THR A 134 -11.80 16.36 -5.65
C THR A 134 -10.61 17.30 -5.89
N LEU A 135 -9.53 16.77 -6.48
CA LEU A 135 -8.28 17.50 -6.69
C LEU A 135 -8.09 17.97 -8.13
N VAL A 136 -8.84 17.41 -9.08
CA VAL A 136 -8.70 17.68 -10.51
C VAL A 136 -10.07 17.94 -11.15
N ARG A 137 -10.07 18.60 -12.33
CA ARG A 137 -11.30 18.81 -13.09
C ARG A 137 -11.75 17.51 -13.78
N ALA A 138 -13.04 17.43 -14.13
CA ALA A 138 -13.64 16.24 -14.75
C ALA A 138 -12.88 15.75 -16.00
N GLU A 139 -12.43 16.70 -16.85
CA GLU A 139 -11.71 16.39 -18.08
C GLU A 139 -10.31 15.80 -17.83
N GLN A 140 -9.77 15.96 -16.62
CA GLN A 140 -8.44 15.53 -16.21
C GLN A 140 -8.45 14.20 -15.46
N LEU A 141 -9.60 13.67 -15.11
CA LEU A 141 -9.74 12.47 -14.27
C LEU A 141 -9.00 11.25 -14.85
N ALA A 142 -9.14 11.01 -16.15
CA ALA A 142 -8.48 9.87 -16.80
C ALA A 142 -6.95 9.96 -16.65
N THR A 143 -6.39 11.16 -16.88
CA THR A 143 -4.95 11.42 -16.74
C THR A 143 -4.51 11.33 -15.27
N ALA A 144 -5.32 11.82 -14.33
CA ALA A 144 -5.02 11.73 -12.90
C ALA A 144 -5.00 10.27 -12.39
N TYR A 145 -5.94 9.43 -12.85
CA TYR A 145 -5.92 7.99 -12.54
C TYR A 145 -4.74 7.28 -13.19
N ALA A 146 -4.36 7.62 -14.43
CA ALA A 146 -3.16 7.07 -15.07
C ALA A 146 -1.91 7.42 -14.26
N LEU A 147 -1.77 8.67 -13.82
CA LEU A 147 -0.67 9.11 -12.93
C LEU A 147 -0.69 8.38 -11.59
N ASN A 148 -1.87 8.08 -11.04
CA ASN A 148 -2.01 7.31 -9.81
C ASN A 148 -1.55 5.85 -9.96
N ILE A 149 -1.69 5.26 -11.14
CA ILE A 149 -1.11 3.94 -11.45
C ILE A 149 0.41 4.05 -11.61
N THR A 150 0.88 5.11 -12.26
CA THR A 150 2.30 5.32 -12.59
C THR A 150 3.19 5.36 -11.34
N TRP A 151 2.83 6.16 -10.30
CA TRP A 151 3.66 6.22 -9.09
C TRP A 151 3.73 4.87 -8.39
N ARG A 152 2.65 4.10 -8.43
CA ARG A 152 2.58 2.77 -7.85
C ARG A 152 3.54 1.80 -8.56
N GLN A 153 3.61 1.86 -9.89
CA GLN A 153 4.53 1.05 -10.68
C GLN A 153 5.99 1.46 -10.46
N ILE A 154 6.27 2.76 -10.43
CA ILE A 154 7.61 3.26 -10.11
C ILE A 154 8.07 2.73 -8.76
N ALA A 155 7.25 2.87 -7.71
CA ALA A 155 7.58 2.37 -6.38
C ALA A 155 7.78 0.85 -6.36
N THR A 156 6.96 0.08 -7.06
CA THR A 156 7.05 -1.38 -7.11
C THR A 156 8.31 -1.87 -7.83
N LEU A 157 8.75 -1.15 -8.87
CA LEU A 157 9.96 -1.50 -9.62
C LEU A 157 11.25 -1.04 -8.92
N SER A 158 11.25 0.20 -8.40
CA SER A 158 12.45 0.77 -7.76
C SER A 158 12.61 0.36 -6.30
N GLY A 159 11.51 0.03 -5.63
CA GLY A 159 11.48 -0.21 -4.18
C GLY A 159 12.40 -1.33 -3.71
N PRO A 160 12.35 -2.54 -4.29
CA PRO A 160 13.24 -3.62 -3.90
C PRO A 160 14.72 -3.27 -4.06
N PHE A 161 15.09 -2.65 -5.18
CA PHE A 161 16.45 -2.21 -5.43
C PHE A 161 16.92 -1.16 -4.41
N ILE A 162 16.13 -0.11 -4.18
CA ILE A 162 16.43 0.91 -3.18
C ILE A 162 16.46 0.29 -1.78
N GLY A 163 15.49 -0.60 -1.47
CA GLY A 163 15.41 -1.29 -0.20
C GLY A 163 16.63 -2.13 0.10
N GLY A 164 17.12 -2.90 -0.88
CA GLY A 164 18.33 -3.70 -0.77
C GLY A 164 19.57 -2.84 -0.47
N ILE A 165 19.73 -1.72 -1.18
CA ILE A 165 20.84 -0.77 -0.94
C ILE A 165 20.74 -0.17 0.46
N VAL A 166 19.56 0.31 0.86
CA VAL A 166 19.34 0.92 2.19
C VAL A 166 19.66 -0.09 3.29
N ILE A 167 19.16 -1.33 3.19
CA ILE A 167 19.45 -2.37 4.18
C ILE A 167 20.94 -2.65 4.27
N ALA A 168 21.64 -2.75 3.13
CA ALA A 168 23.06 -3.06 3.09
C ALA A 168 23.95 -1.92 3.62
N THR A 169 23.54 -0.65 3.45
CA THR A 169 24.37 0.51 3.79
C THR A 169 24.08 1.08 5.18
N VAL A 170 22.81 1.17 5.56
CA VAL A 170 22.37 1.82 6.81
C VAL A 170 21.60 0.90 7.76
N GLY A 171 21.27 -0.31 7.32
CA GLY A 171 20.65 -1.33 8.14
C GLY A 171 19.12 -1.31 8.15
N ILE A 172 18.55 -2.35 8.76
CA ILE A 172 17.11 -2.63 8.78
C ILE A 172 16.34 -1.58 9.60
N SER A 173 16.86 -1.18 10.76
CA SER A 173 16.19 -0.21 11.63
C SER A 173 15.95 1.12 10.95
N ILE A 174 16.96 1.61 10.20
CA ILE A 174 16.85 2.86 9.45
C ILE A 174 15.86 2.70 8.26
N SER A 175 15.78 1.52 7.65
CA SER A 175 14.80 1.23 6.62
C SER A 175 13.35 1.45 7.11
N TYR A 176 13.03 0.98 8.31
CA TYR A 176 11.73 1.22 8.94
C TYR A 176 11.53 2.69 9.33
N PHE A 177 12.59 3.36 9.76
CA PHE A 177 12.53 4.77 10.10
C PHE A 177 12.25 5.65 8.87
N ILE A 178 12.86 5.32 7.72
CA ILE A 178 12.57 5.98 6.43
C ILE A 178 11.10 5.80 6.05
N ASP A 179 10.54 4.61 6.23
CA ASP A 179 9.12 4.34 5.97
C ASP A 179 8.22 5.17 6.90
N ALA A 180 8.50 5.17 8.21
CA ALA A 180 7.78 6.00 9.17
C ALA A 180 7.79 7.49 8.76
N LEU A 181 8.95 8.01 8.37
CA LEU A 181 9.11 9.39 7.93
C LEU A 181 8.35 9.66 6.62
N SER A 182 8.28 8.68 5.72
CA SER A 182 7.57 8.81 4.45
C SER A 182 6.07 9.01 4.63
N PHE A 183 5.44 8.40 5.65
CA PHE A 183 4.04 8.63 5.98
C PHE A 183 3.75 10.05 6.46
N PHE A 184 4.69 10.68 7.16
CA PHE A 184 4.56 12.09 7.55
C PHE A 184 4.49 13.02 6.34
N SER A 185 5.14 12.67 5.21
CA SER A 185 5.03 13.47 3.98
C SER A 185 3.60 13.57 3.49
N VAL A 186 2.82 12.47 3.58
CA VAL A 186 1.40 12.46 3.21
C VAL A 186 0.58 13.28 4.19
N ILE A 187 0.82 13.15 5.49
CA ILE A 187 0.12 13.93 6.52
C ILE A 187 0.34 15.43 6.32
N ILE A 188 1.59 15.84 6.10
CA ILE A 188 1.95 17.23 5.82
C ILE A 188 1.27 17.72 4.55
N CYS A 189 1.30 16.92 3.49
CA CYS A 189 0.62 17.23 2.24
C CYS A 189 -0.87 17.47 2.47
N LEU A 190 -1.56 16.54 3.15
CA LEU A 190 -2.97 16.66 3.47
C LEU A 190 -3.26 17.91 4.33
N ALA A 191 -2.35 18.27 5.24
CA ALA A 191 -2.49 19.51 6.03
C ALA A 191 -2.36 20.79 5.19
N LEU A 192 -1.46 20.78 4.18
CA LEU A 192 -1.19 21.91 3.29
C LEU A 192 -2.21 22.06 2.14
N MET A 193 -3.01 21.02 1.86
CA MET A 193 -4.02 21.04 0.80
C MET A 193 -5.15 22.02 1.16
N ARG A 194 -5.54 22.82 0.18
CA ARG A 194 -6.64 23.79 0.27
C ARG A 194 -7.99 23.16 -0.09
N ALA A 195 -7.99 22.14 -0.95
CA ALA A 195 -9.19 21.42 -1.32
C ALA A 195 -9.82 20.76 -0.09
N ARG A 196 -11.09 21.08 0.18
CA ARG A 196 -11.88 20.39 1.20
C ARG A 196 -12.82 19.43 0.46
N PRO A 197 -12.57 18.11 0.50
CA PRO A 197 -13.48 17.15 -0.08
C PRO A 197 -14.86 17.34 0.52
N ALA A 198 -15.89 17.37 -0.32
CA ALA A 198 -17.27 17.35 0.19
C ALA A 198 -17.48 16.06 0.99
N ALA A 199 -18.18 16.18 2.12
CA ALA A 199 -18.64 15.01 2.85
C ALA A 199 -19.45 14.10 1.91
N PRO A 200 -19.41 12.79 2.10
CA PRO A 200 -20.17 11.85 1.27
C PRO A 200 -21.63 12.30 1.26
N SER A 201 -22.17 12.56 0.08
CA SER A 201 -23.60 12.82 -0.09
C SER A 201 -24.35 11.59 0.40
N GLY A 202 -25.27 11.80 1.34
CA GLY A 202 -26.04 10.73 2.01
C GLY A 202 -27.07 10.04 1.13
N GLU A 203 -26.72 9.65 -0.09
CA GLU A 203 -27.55 8.77 -0.90
C GLU A 203 -27.78 7.44 -0.17
N LYS A 204 -29.00 7.00 -0.13
CA LYS A 204 -29.39 5.68 0.38
C LYS A 204 -28.64 4.61 -0.41
N ARG A 205 -27.54 4.13 0.15
CA ARG A 205 -26.82 2.99 -0.42
C ARG A 205 -27.50 1.71 0.03
N GLU A 206 -27.57 0.76 -0.89
CA GLU A 206 -28.03 -0.61 -0.62
C GLU A 206 -27.28 -1.20 0.58
N SER A 207 -27.88 -2.16 1.25
CA SER A 207 -27.20 -2.82 2.38
C SER A 207 -25.89 -3.45 1.87
N PRO A 208 -24.80 -3.40 2.66
CA PRO A 208 -23.52 -3.96 2.25
C PRO A 208 -23.60 -5.43 1.84
N LEU A 209 -24.50 -6.17 2.48
CA LEU A 209 -24.72 -7.59 2.21
C LEU A 209 -25.41 -7.80 0.84
N GLU A 210 -26.35 -6.93 0.48
CA GLU A 210 -27.01 -6.95 -0.83
C GLU A 210 -26.05 -6.59 -1.95
N SER A 211 -25.22 -5.57 -1.76
CA SER A 211 -24.17 -5.19 -2.71
C SER A 211 -23.16 -6.32 -2.95
N VAL A 212 -22.73 -7.01 -1.88
CA VAL A 212 -21.82 -8.18 -2.00
C VAL A 212 -22.51 -9.33 -2.73
N ARG A 213 -23.78 -9.63 -2.38
CA ARG A 213 -24.55 -10.69 -3.03
C ARG A 213 -24.81 -10.37 -4.49
N GLY A 214 -25.14 -9.12 -4.80
CA GLY A 214 -25.30 -8.63 -6.18
C GLY A 214 -24.02 -8.78 -6.99
N GLY A 215 -22.89 -8.34 -6.45
CA GLY A 215 -21.58 -8.49 -7.06
C GLY A 215 -21.19 -9.95 -7.31
N PHE A 216 -21.42 -10.83 -6.34
CA PHE A 216 -21.14 -12.26 -6.47
C PHE A 216 -22.02 -12.92 -7.57
N ASN A 217 -23.31 -12.60 -7.59
CA ASN A 217 -24.22 -13.09 -8.62
C ASN A 217 -23.82 -12.59 -10.01
N PHE A 218 -23.40 -11.32 -10.13
CA PHE A 218 -22.91 -10.75 -11.39
C PHE A 218 -21.66 -11.46 -11.89
N ILE A 219 -20.70 -11.74 -11.02
CA ILE A 219 -19.46 -12.47 -11.36
C ILE A 219 -19.80 -13.89 -11.82
N ARG A 220 -20.68 -14.61 -11.09
CA ARG A 220 -21.11 -15.97 -11.48
C ARG A 220 -21.85 -16.01 -12.79
N ALA A 221 -22.65 -14.99 -13.10
CA ALA A 221 -23.38 -14.89 -14.34
C ALA A 221 -22.49 -14.56 -15.55
N ASN A 222 -21.29 -14.03 -15.31
CA ASN A 222 -20.38 -13.60 -16.37
C ASN A 222 -19.11 -14.45 -16.41
N THR A 223 -19.12 -15.52 -17.22
CA THR A 223 -18.04 -16.49 -17.36
C THR A 223 -16.70 -15.84 -17.74
N ALA A 224 -16.73 -14.77 -18.54
CA ALA A 224 -15.52 -14.06 -18.94
C ALA A 224 -14.84 -13.38 -17.73
N ILE A 225 -15.63 -12.75 -16.86
CA ILE A 225 -15.11 -12.13 -15.63
C ILE A 225 -14.57 -13.20 -14.67
N LEU A 226 -15.31 -14.29 -14.51
CA LEU A 226 -14.86 -15.43 -13.67
C LEU A 226 -13.54 -16.00 -14.18
N GLY A 227 -13.40 -16.17 -15.50
CA GLY A 227 -12.17 -16.65 -16.14
C GLY A 227 -10.98 -15.71 -15.92
N LEU A 228 -11.18 -14.40 -16.11
CA LEU A 228 -10.16 -13.39 -15.87
C LEU A 228 -9.74 -13.35 -14.40
N MET A 229 -10.67 -13.39 -13.46
CA MET A 229 -10.38 -13.43 -12.01
C MET A 229 -9.65 -14.72 -11.62
N GLY A 230 -10.05 -15.86 -12.19
CA GLY A 230 -9.36 -17.14 -11.98
C GLY A 230 -7.92 -17.10 -12.49
N MET A 231 -7.70 -16.56 -13.68
CA MET A 231 -6.37 -16.39 -14.26
C MET A 231 -5.50 -15.45 -13.41
N ASP A 232 -6.03 -14.30 -12.97
CA ASP A 232 -5.31 -13.37 -12.09
C ASP A 232 -4.96 -14.03 -10.76
N THR A 233 -5.88 -14.80 -10.16
CA THR A 233 -5.65 -15.56 -8.94
C THR A 233 -4.52 -16.57 -9.11
N CYS A 234 -4.50 -17.31 -10.23
CA CYS A 234 -3.41 -18.23 -10.56
C CYS A 234 -2.08 -17.49 -10.69
N VAL A 235 -2.04 -16.38 -11.42
CA VAL A 235 -0.82 -15.56 -11.58
C VAL A 235 -0.31 -15.06 -10.24
N GLN A 236 -1.18 -14.60 -9.36
CA GLN A 236 -0.80 -14.12 -8.03
C GLN A 236 -0.31 -15.26 -7.13
N PHE A 237 -0.94 -16.42 -7.18
CA PHE A 237 -0.57 -17.58 -6.37
C PHE A 237 0.80 -18.15 -6.80
N PHE A 238 0.99 -18.38 -8.10
CA PHE A 238 2.26 -18.89 -8.64
C PHE A 238 3.34 -17.81 -8.76
N GLY A 239 2.95 -16.54 -8.83
CA GLY A 239 3.85 -15.38 -8.88
C GLY A 239 4.41 -14.94 -7.51
N ALA A 240 4.13 -15.67 -6.43
CA ALA A 240 4.58 -15.34 -5.07
C ALA A 240 6.11 -15.44 -4.85
N TYR A 241 6.90 -15.72 -5.89
CA TYR A 241 8.37 -15.80 -5.83
C TYR A 241 9.03 -14.54 -5.23
N ARG A 242 8.40 -13.38 -5.34
CA ARG A 242 8.91 -12.12 -4.73
C ARG A 242 9.11 -12.23 -3.23
N SER A 243 8.27 -12.98 -2.54
CA SER A 243 8.41 -13.20 -1.10
C SER A 243 9.65 -14.05 -0.76
N MET A 244 10.14 -14.85 -1.73
CA MET A 244 11.31 -15.73 -1.54
C MET A 244 12.64 -15.06 -1.98
N MET A 245 12.62 -13.81 -2.43
CA MET A 245 13.82 -13.10 -2.85
C MET A 245 14.96 -13.10 -1.81
N PRO A 246 14.71 -12.92 -0.49
CA PRO A 246 15.77 -13.03 0.52
C PRO A 246 16.46 -14.40 0.55
N VAL A 247 15.72 -15.49 0.33
CA VAL A 247 16.28 -16.85 0.25
C VAL A 247 17.23 -16.98 -0.95
N PHE A 248 16.78 -16.51 -2.13
CA PHE A 248 17.62 -16.53 -3.33
C PHE A 248 18.88 -15.68 -3.19
N ALA A 249 18.75 -14.46 -2.66
CA ALA A 249 19.87 -13.53 -2.52
C ALA A 249 20.92 -14.02 -1.51
N ARG A 250 20.49 -14.64 -0.41
CA ARG A 250 21.37 -15.05 0.68
C ARG A 250 21.94 -16.46 0.45
N ASP A 251 21.09 -17.46 0.17
CA ASP A 251 21.48 -18.86 0.23
C ASP A 251 21.89 -19.43 -1.12
N ILE A 252 21.32 -18.92 -2.24
CA ILE A 252 21.60 -19.45 -3.58
C ILE A 252 22.65 -18.60 -4.29
N LEU A 253 22.49 -17.28 -4.29
CA LEU A 253 23.38 -16.37 -5.01
C LEU A 253 24.50 -15.80 -4.13
N ALA A 254 24.36 -15.86 -2.81
CA ALA A 254 25.30 -15.32 -1.82
C ALA A 254 25.70 -13.84 -2.05
N VAL A 255 24.78 -13.04 -2.62
CA VAL A 255 25.00 -11.62 -2.97
C VAL A 255 24.52 -10.65 -1.87
N GLY A 256 23.89 -11.16 -0.81
CA GLY A 256 23.41 -10.36 0.29
C GLY A 256 22.22 -9.45 -0.08
N PRO A 257 21.91 -8.42 0.77
CA PRO A 257 20.76 -7.53 0.55
C PRO A 257 20.81 -6.72 -0.74
N THR A 258 22.02 -6.45 -1.25
CA THR A 258 22.22 -5.69 -2.50
C THR A 258 21.81 -6.45 -3.75
N GLY A 259 21.63 -7.76 -3.65
CA GLY A 259 21.16 -8.63 -4.74
C GLY A 259 19.63 -8.72 -4.86
N LEU A 260 18.88 -8.03 -4.01
CA LEU A 260 17.42 -7.95 -4.06
C LEU A 260 16.96 -6.92 -5.07
#